data_909abaf6caf8f3e6e2123921b3f9fe1b
#
_entry.id   909abaf6caf8f3e6e2123921b3f9fe1b
#
_cell.length_a   1.000
_cell.length_b   1.000
_cell.length_c   1.000
_cell.angle_alpha   90.00
_cell.angle_beta   90.00
_cell.angle_gamma   90.00
#
_symmetry.space_group_name_H-M   'P 1'
#
loop_
_entity.id
_entity.type
_entity.pdbx_description
1 polymer ?
#
loop_
_entity_poly.entity_id
_entity_poly.type
_entity_poly.pdbx_seq_one_letter_code
_entity_poly.pdbx_strand_id
1 'polypeptide(L)'
;PYMALDLDPDRVRQAAAAGDSVVFGDAGRLQSLMAAGLARASAVVITYLDVPAAMKVLDHTHSHAPQVPVIVRTQDDLDLEKLQLAGATEVVPEALEGSLMLASHALALVGVPMRRVIRIVQDQRDARYNLLRGYFHGADDDTLDEIDHERLTTVSLPLASPWLGK
;
A
#
# COMPACT_ATOMS: atom_id res chain seq x y z
N PRO A 1 -9.24 -6.95 -14.19
CA PRO A 1 -10.59 -7.03 -13.61
C PRO A 1 -10.49 -7.02 -12.09
N TYR A 2 -11.43 -6.40 -11.40
CA TYR A 2 -11.54 -6.39 -9.95
C TYR A 2 -12.97 -6.78 -9.54
N MET A 3 -13.14 -7.14 -8.26
CA MET A 3 -14.44 -7.32 -7.62
C MET A 3 -14.43 -6.50 -6.32
N ALA A 4 -15.39 -5.60 -6.17
CA ALA A 4 -15.56 -4.83 -4.95
C ALA A 4 -16.73 -5.38 -4.11
N LEU A 5 -16.57 -5.33 -2.78
CA LEU A 5 -17.60 -5.63 -1.81
C LEU A 5 -17.96 -4.35 -1.06
N ASP A 6 -19.23 -4.01 -0.95
CA ASP A 6 -19.72 -2.91 -0.12
C ASP A 6 -20.98 -3.34 0.63
N LEU A 7 -21.13 -2.85 1.86
CA LEU A 7 -22.30 -3.07 2.71
C LEU A 7 -23.45 -2.09 2.44
N ASP A 8 -23.18 -1.02 1.70
CA ASP A 8 -24.18 -0.01 1.36
C ASP A 8 -24.88 -0.39 0.03
N PRO A 9 -26.17 -0.80 0.07
CA PRO A 9 -26.89 -1.20 -1.12
C PRO A 9 -27.09 -0.06 -2.14
N ASP A 10 -27.09 1.19 -1.68
CA ASP A 10 -27.25 2.35 -2.55
C ASP A 10 -25.94 2.61 -3.34
N ARG A 11 -24.78 2.52 -2.68
CA ARG A 11 -23.49 2.59 -3.35
C ARG A 11 -23.32 1.45 -4.35
N VAL A 12 -23.69 0.22 -3.96
CA VAL A 12 -23.62 -0.92 -4.86
C VAL A 12 -24.47 -0.68 -6.11
N ARG A 13 -25.70 -0.17 -5.96
CA ARG A 13 -26.59 0.13 -7.11
C ARG A 13 -26.00 1.21 -8.02
N GLN A 14 -25.45 2.29 -7.43
CA GLN A 14 -24.84 3.39 -8.18
C GLN A 14 -23.61 2.94 -8.95
N ALA A 15 -22.70 2.22 -8.30
CA ALA A 15 -21.49 1.72 -8.92
C ALA A 15 -21.81 0.68 -10.03
N ALA A 16 -22.73 -0.25 -9.78
CA ALA A 16 -23.18 -1.21 -10.79
C ALA A 16 -23.82 -0.51 -12.01
N ALA A 17 -24.60 0.55 -11.78
CA ALA A 17 -25.17 1.35 -12.87
C ALA A 17 -24.10 2.11 -13.67
N ALA A 18 -22.97 2.44 -13.05
CA ALA A 18 -21.79 3.02 -13.73
C ALA A 18 -20.94 1.98 -14.47
N GLY A 19 -21.24 0.69 -14.33
CA GLY A 19 -20.50 -0.40 -14.98
C GLY A 19 -19.37 -0.97 -14.14
N ASP A 20 -19.28 -0.62 -12.85
CA ASP A 20 -18.28 -1.15 -11.94
C ASP A 20 -18.61 -2.58 -11.48
N SER A 21 -17.58 -3.38 -11.26
CA SER A 21 -17.70 -4.73 -10.71
C SER A 21 -17.83 -4.68 -9.19
N VAL A 22 -19.05 -4.46 -8.71
CA VAL A 22 -19.35 -4.34 -7.29
C VAL A 22 -20.54 -5.20 -6.91
N VAL A 23 -20.49 -5.83 -5.73
CA VAL A 23 -21.57 -6.63 -5.18
C VAL A 23 -21.82 -6.26 -3.71
N PHE A 24 -23.08 -6.40 -3.30
CA PHE A 24 -23.43 -6.28 -1.90
C PHE A 24 -22.85 -7.44 -1.10
N GLY A 25 -22.07 -7.14 -0.06
CA GLY A 25 -21.49 -8.17 0.80
C GLY A 25 -20.68 -7.61 1.94
N ASP A 26 -20.68 -8.36 3.03
CA ASP A 26 -19.86 -8.09 4.21
C ASP A 26 -18.48 -8.74 4.03
N ALA A 27 -17.45 -7.92 3.81
CA ALA A 27 -16.07 -8.40 3.69
C ALA A 27 -15.52 -9.02 5.01
N GLY A 28 -16.11 -8.70 6.16
CA GLY A 28 -15.80 -9.37 7.42
C GLY A 28 -16.30 -10.81 7.52
N ARG A 29 -17.01 -11.31 6.50
CA ARG A 29 -17.46 -12.71 6.42
C ARG A 29 -16.65 -13.49 5.38
N LEU A 30 -16.04 -14.58 5.82
CA LEU A 30 -15.26 -15.45 4.94
C LEU A 30 -16.02 -15.87 3.67
N GLN A 31 -17.30 -16.21 3.81
CA GLN A 31 -18.13 -16.64 2.68
C GLN A 31 -18.23 -15.57 1.59
N SER A 32 -18.36 -14.30 1.98
CA SER A 32 -18.40 -13.17 1.03
C SER A 32 -17.06 -13.00 0.32
N LEU A 33 -15.95 -13.07 1.06
CA LEU A 33 -14.60 -13.00 0.48
C LEU A 33 -14.33 -14.15 -0.50
N MET A 34 -14.70 -15.38 -0.13
CA MET A 34 -14.53 -16.54 -1.00
C MET A 34 -15.39 -16.43 -2.26
N ALA A 35 -16.64 -15.98 -2.14
CA ALA A 35 -17.54 -15.76 -3.27
C ALA A 35 -17.03 -14.65 -4.21
N ALA A 36 -16.40 -13.61 -3.66
CA ALA A 36 -15.73 -12.55 -4.42
C ALA A 36 -14.44 -13.01 -5.11
N GLY A 37 -13.93 -14.19 -4.75
CA GLY A 37 -12.78 -14.81 -5.40
C GLY A 37 -11.45 -14.67 -4.65
N LEU A 38 -11.45 -14.58 -3.33
CA LEU A 38 -10.26 -14.45 -2.49
C LEU A 38 -9.15 -15.45 -2.88
N ALA A 39 -9.49 -16.73 -3.08
CA ALA A 39 -8.51 -17.79 -3.38
C ALA A 39 -7.72 -17.57 -4.68
N ARG A 40 -8.23 -16.74 -5.61
CA ARG A 40 -7.61 -16.42 -6.90
C ARG A 40 -7.27 -14.93 -7.03
N ALA A 41 -7.40 -14.15 -5.95
CA ALA A 41 -7.08 -12.74 -5.96
C ALA A 41 -5.57 -12.53 -6.09
N SER A 42 -5.17 -11.51 -6.85
CA SER A 42 -3.77 -11.07 -6.91
C SER A 42 -3.42 -10.13 -5.76
N ALA A 43 -4.41 -9.46 -5.19
CA ALA A 43 -4.30 -8.61 -4.01
C ALA A 43 -5.67 -8.38 -3.38
N VAL A 44 -5.70 -8.07 -2.10
CA VAL A 44 -6.87 -7.54 -1.38
C VAL A 44 -6.58 -6.11 -0.97
N VAL A 45 -7.52 -5.18 -1.23
CA VAL A 45 -7.39 -3.78 -0.85
C VAL A 45 -8.55 -3.41 0.06
N ILE A 46 -8.24 -3.02 1.29
CA ILE A 46 -9.21 -2.58 2.30
C ILE A 46 -9.23 -1.05 2.31
N THR A 47 -10.35 -0.47 1.85
CA THR A 47 -10.49 0.98 1.64
C THR A 47 -11.27 1.71 2.73
N TYR A 48 -11.96 1.00 3.60
CA TYR A 48 -12.68 1.58 4.75
C TYR A 48 -11.74 1.74 5.96
N LEU A 49 -12.15 2.62 6.91
CA LEU A 49 -11.32 3.01 8.05
C LEU A 49 -11.64 2.23 9.35
N ASP A 50 -12.53 1.25 9.29
CA ASP A 50 -12.90 0.42 10.45
C ASP A 50 -11.83 -0.64 10.70
N VAL A 51 -10.93 -0.36 11.64
CA VAL A 51 -9.81 -1.26 12.01
C VAL A 51 -10.30 -2.62 12.51
N PRO A 52 -11.30 -2.74 13.40
CA PRO A 52 -11.87 -4.03 13.78
C PRO A 52 -12.39 -4.88 12.61
N ALA A 53 -13.03 -4.24 11.63
CA ALA A 53 -13.48 -4.93 10.43
C ALA A 53 -12.31 -5.33 9.52
N ALA A 54 -11.30 -4.47 9.37
CA ALA A 54 -10.08 -4.76 8.62
C ALA A 54 -9.33 -5.97 9.20
N MET A 55 -9.22 -6.06 10.54
CA MET A 55 -8.61 -7.21 11.24
C MET A 55 -9.27 -8.54 10.88
N LYS A 56 -10.59 -8.58 10.72
CA LYS A 56 -11.30 -9.81 10.30
C LYS A 56 -10.93 -10.22 8.87
N VAL A 57 -10.81 -9.25 7.97
CA VAL A 57 -10.40 -9.52 6.58
C VAL A 57 -8.96 -10.03 6.54
N LEU A 58 -8.07 -9.43 7.33
CA LEU A 58 -6.67 -9.88 7.46
C LEU A 58 -6.61 -11.33 7.97
N ASP A 59 -7.33 -11.66 9.05
CA ASP A 59 -7.39 -13.01 9.62
C ASP A 59 -7.90 -14.02 8.58
N HIS A 60 -8.99 -13.71 7.89
CA HIS A 60 -9.54 -14.58 6.84
C HIS A 60 -8.57 -14.76 5.66
N THR A 61 -7.92 -13.68 5.23
CA THR A 61 -6.94 -13.74 4.12
C THR A 61 -5.72 -14.55 4.52
N HIS A 62 -5.17 -14.29 5.71
CA HIS A 62 -4.02 -15.04 6.22
C HIS A 62 -4.32 -16.55 6.34
N SER A 63 -5.51 -16.91 6.82
CA SER A 63 -5.90 -18.30 7.04
C SER A 63 -6.23 -19.08 5.75
N HIS A 64 -6.77 -18.41 4.73
CA HIS A 64 -7.34 -19.09 3.55
C HIS A 64 -6.63 -18.75 2.23
N ALA A 65 -5.84 -17.69 2.19
CA ALA A 65 -5.09 -17.25 1.01
C ALA A 65 -3.81 -16.51 1.44
N PRO A 66 -2.89 -17.15 2.20
CA PRO A 66 -1.72 -16.50 2.80
C PRO A 66 -0.76 -15.89 1.77
N GLN A 67 -0.82 -16.33 0.51
CA GLN A 67 -0.01 -15.80 -0.58
C GLN A 67 -0.55 -14.48 -1.17
N VAL A 68 -1.78 -14.08 -0.80
CA VAL A 68 -2.43 -12.89 -1.36
C VAL A 68 -2.03 -11.65 -0.53
N PRO A 69 -1.33 -10.68 -1.11
CA PRO A 69 -0.96 -9.47 -0.41
C PRO A 69 -2.20 -8.64 -0.05
N VAL A 70 -2.18 -8.06 1.15
CA VAL A 70 -3.27 -7.21 1.66
C VAL A 70 -2.76 -5.80 1.89
N ILE A 71 -3.40 -4.84 1.25
CA ILE A 71 -3.17 -3.41 1.43
C ILE A 71 -4.31 -2.86 2.28
N VAL A 72 -3.98 -2.15 3.36
CA VAL A 72 -4.98 -1.57 4.27
C VAL A 72 -4.82 -0.06 4.32
N ARG A 73 -5.90 0.67 4.10
CA ARG A 73 -5.97 2.11 4.32
C ARG A 73 -6.27 2.41 5.79
N THR A 74 -5.56 3.37 6.39
CA THR A 74 -5.86 3.93 7.71
C THR A 74 -6.00 5.45 7.64
N GLN A 75 -6.60 6.05 8.65
CA GLN A 75 -6.68 7.50 8.74
C GLN A 75 -5.30 8.10 9.06
N ASP A 76 -4.62 7.53 10.04
CA ASP A 76 -3.31 7.93 10.53
C ASP A 76 -2.40 6.71 10.78
N ASP A 77 -1.29 6.93 11.46
CA ASP A 77 -0.29 5.91 11.76
C ASP A 77 -0.49 5.18 13.11
N LEU A 78 -1.55 5.48 13.85
CA LEU A 78 -1.79 4.90 15.20
C LEU A 78 -2.00 3.38 15.18
N ASP A 79 -2.70 2.87 14.17
CA ASP A 79 -2.99 1.44 14.02
C ASP A 79 -2.03 0.72 13.04
N LEU A 80 -0.99 1.40 12.54
CA LEU A 80 -0.11 0.86 11.50
C LEU A 80 0.54 -0.45 11.93
N GLU A 81 1.20 -0.46 13.09
CA GLU A 81 1.85 -1.65 13.63
C GLU A 81 0.88 -2.81 13.87
N LYS A 82 -0.26 -2.51 14.48
CA LYS A 82 -1.30 -3.50 14.76
C LYS A 82 -1.77 -4.21 13.49
N LEU A 83 -1.96 -3.46 12.40
CA LEU A 83 -2.38 -3.99 11.11
C LEU A 83 -1.25 -4.77 10.42
N GLN A 84 0.00 -4.33 10.54
CA GLN A 84 1.16 -5.07 10.04
C GLN A 84 1.35 -6.40 10.76
N LEU A 85 1.28 -6.41 12.10
CA LEU A 85 1.34 -7.64 12.90
C LEU A 85 0.18 -8.60 12.58
N ALA A 86 -0.98 -8.07 12.18
CA ALA A 86 -2.11 -8.87 11.73
C ALA A 86 -1.96 -9.42 10.30
N GLY A 87 -0.86 -9.14 9.61
CA GLY A 87 -0.56 -9.67 8.28
C GLY A 87 -0.89 -8.73 7.11
N ALA A 88 -1.09 -7.41 7.36
CA ALA A 88 -1.15 -6.46 6.27
C ALA A 88 0.23 -6.38 5.59
N THR A 89 0.25 -6.56 4.26
CA THR A 89 1.48 -6.41 3.46
C THR A 89 1.89 -4.96 3.40
N GLU A 90 0.91 -4.07 3.29
CA GLU A 90 1.12 -2.63 3.28
C GLU A 90 0.00 -1.93 4.03
N VAL A 91 0.34 -0.91 4.82
CA VAL A 91 -0.62 -0.04 5.50
C VAL A 91 -0.40 1.38 5.02
N VAL A 92 -1.44 2.01 4.49
CA VAL A 92 -1.38 3.34 3.88
C VAL A 92 -2.10 4.35 4.78
N PRO A 93 -1.37 5.17 5.56
CA PRO A 93 -1.95 6.21 6.40
C PRO A 93 -2.32 7.43 5.53
N GLU A 94 -3.62 7.65 5.34
CA GLU A 94 -4.16 8.66 4.44
C GLU A 94 -3.70 10.08 4.75
N ALA A 95 -3.65 10.45 6.04
CA ALA A 95 -3.23 11.78 6.46
C ALA A 95 -1.77 12.06 6.10
N LEU A 96 -0.89 11.07 6.23
CA LEU A 96 0.51 11.18 5.84
C LEU A 96 0.65 11.31 4.31
N GLU A 97 0.04 10.41 3.57
CA GLU A 97 0.12 10.40 2.11
C GLU A 97 -0.48 11.66 1.49
N GLY A 98 -1.62 12.13 2.00
CA GLY A 98 -2.22 13.41 1.60
C GLY A 98 -1.31 14.61 1.88
N SER A 99 -0.63 14.62 3.03
CA SER A 99 0.34 15.67 3.39
C SER A 99 1.56 15.67 2.47
N LEU A 100 2.10 14.50 2.15
CA LEU A 100 3.23 14.36 1.23
C LEU A 100 2.85 14.79 -0.20
N MET A 101 1.64 14.48 -0.65
CA MET A 101 1.13 14.92 -1.94
C MET A 101 0.99 16.44 -1.99
N LEU A 102 0.41 17.06 -0.94
CA LEU A 102 0.28 18.52 -0.85
C LEU A 102 1.65 19.20 -0.87
N ALA A 103 2.61 18.69 -0.11
CA ALA A 103 3.99 19.19 -0.10
C ALA A 103 4.65 19.07 -1.47
N SER A 104 4.41 17.95 -2.18
CA SER A 104 4.94 17.74 -3.54
C SER A 104 4.44 18.81 -4.51
N HIS A 105 3.15 19.11 -4.47
CA HIS A 105 2.56 20.14 -5.32
C HIS A 105 3.11 21.53 -4.99
N ALA A 106 3.23 21.86 -3.69
CA ALA A 106 3.81 23.13 -3.25
C ALA A 106 5.24 23.30 -3.75
N LEU A 107 6.10 22.27 -3.57
CA LEU A 107 7.48 22.29 -4.05
C LEU A 107 7.57 22.46 -5.56
N ALA A 108 6.72 21.78 -6.33
CA ALA A 108 6.67 21.91 -7.77
C ALA A 108 6.26 23.33 -8.20
N LEU A 109 5.26 23.92 -7.54
CA LEU A 109 4.81 25.29 -7.82
C LEU A 109 5.86 26.37 -7.55
N VAL A 110 6.73 26.16 -6.55
CA VAL A 110 7.85 27.09 -6.29
C VAL A 110 9.10 26.78 -7.12
N GLY A 111 8.98 25.91 -8.14
CA GLY A 111 10.04 25.65 -9.12
C GLY A 111 11.10 24.64 -8.70
N VAL A 112 10.87 23.84 -7.67
CA VAL A 112 11.79 22.75 -7.31
C VAL A 112 11.72 21.67 -8.42
N PRO A 113 12.87 21.24 -8.99
CA PRO A 113 12.88 20.21 -10.01
C PRO A 113 12.19 18.91 -9.56
N MET A 114 11.36 18.32 -10.41
CA MET A 114 10.53 17.16 -10.08
C MET A 114 11.35 15.98 -9.51
N ARG A 115 12.54 15.72 -10.03
CA ARG A 115 13.45 14.68 -9.50
C ARG A 115 13.80 14.90 -8.03
N ARG A 116 13.97 16.18 -7.63
CA ARG A 116 14.26 16.52 -6.24
C ARG A 116 13.01 16.40 -5.38
N VAL A 117 11.84 16.79 -5.89
CA VAL A 117 10.55 16.60 -5.19
C VAL A 117 10.32 15.14 -4.89
N ILE A 118 10.46 14.25 -5.88
CA ILE A 118 10.30 12.80 -5.71
C ILE A 118 11.23 12.26 -4.62
N ARG A 119 12.51 12.66 -4.65
CA ARG A 119 13.48 12.23 -3.63
C ARG A 119 13.07 12.67 -2.23
N ILE A 120 12.71 13.95 -2.05
CA ILE A 120 12.28 14.48 -0.75
C ILE A 120 11.08 13.71 -0.23
N VAL A 121 10.09 13.41 -1.08
CA VAL A 121 8.90 12.64 -0.69
C VAL A 121 9.25 11.22 -0.29
N GLN A 122 10.12 10.55 -1.06
CA GLN A 122 10.59 9.21 -0.73
C GLN A 122 11.36 9.18 0.59
N ASP A 123 12.32 10.11 0.77
CA ASP A 123 13.11 10.20 2.01
C ASP A 123 12.20 10.43 3.24
N GLN A 124 11.16 11.27 3.11
CA GLN A 124 10.21 11.53 4.20
C GLN A 124 9.30 10.32 4.48
N ARG A 125 8.85 9.64 3.43
CA ARG A 125 8.07 8.41 3.57
C ARG A 125 8.88 7.34 4.29
N ASP A 126 10.09 7.07 3.82
CA ASP A 126 10.98 6.05 4.38
C ASP A 126 11.36 6.39 5.83
N ALA A 127 11.68 7.64 6.12
CA ALA A 127 11.97 8.10 7.49
C ALA A 127 10.80 7.86 8.44
N ARG A 128 9.56 8.12 7.99
CA ARG A 128 8.36 7.90 8.80
C ARG A 128 8.09 6.41 9.03
N TYR A 129 8.16 5.59 7.99
CA TYR A 129 7.98 4.15 8.11
C TYR A 129 9.10 3.48 8.91
N ASN A 130 10.35 3.95 8.79
CA ASN A 130 11.48 3.44 9.57
C ASN A 130 11.43 3.86 11.05
N LEU A 131 10.97 5.08 11.36
CA LEU A 131 10.71 5.50 12.75
C LEU A 131 9.72 4.56 13.44
N LEU A 132 8.67 4.16 12.76
CA LEU A 132 7.67 3.23 13.27
C LEU A 132 8.24 1.82 13.46
N ARG A 133 9.09 1.35 12.54
CA ARG A 133 9.80 0.07 12.69
C ARG A 133 10.83 0.08 13.82
N GLY A 134 11.59 1.17 13.97
CA GLY A 134 12.65 1.29 14.98
C GLY A 134 12.15 1.36 16.41
N TYR A 135 10.92 1.78 16.66
CA TYR A 135 10.33 1.80 18.01
C TYR A 135 9.98 0.41 18.55
N PHE A 136 9.81 -0.58 17.70
CA PHE A 136 9.23 -1.88 18.05
C PHE A 136 10.16 -3.09 17.86
N HIS A 137 11.26 -2.93 17.12
CA HIS A 137 12.35 -3.92 17.13
C HIS A 137 13.40 -3.41 18.11
N GLY A 138 13.28 -3.85 19.36
CA GLY A 138 14.33 -3.66 20.34
C GLY A 138 15.66 -4.14 19.78
N ALA A 139 16.67 -3.33 19.91
CA ALA A 139 18.10 -3.40 19.71
C ALA A 139 18.84 -4.74 19.43
N ASP A 140 18.26 -5.69 18.72
CA ASP A 140 18.90 -6.97 18.41
C ASP A 140 18.52 -7.48 17.01
N ASP A 141 18.76 -6.68 15.95
CA ASP A 141 18.80 -7.22 14.59
C ASP A 141 19.85 -6.52 13.71
N ASP A 142 21.12 -6.82 14.02
CA ASP A 142 22.29 -6.46 13.21
C ASP A 142 22.44 -7.31 11.94
N THR A 143 21.38 -7.97 11.45
CA THR A 143 21.50 -8.97 10.37
C THR A 143 20.65 -8.74 9.11
N LEU A 144 20.11 -7.54 8.88
CA LEU A 144 19.33 -7.27 7.65
C LEU A 144 19.93 -6.17 6.73
N ASP A 145 21.24 -6.01 6.74
CA ASP A 145 21.94 -5.01 5.90
C ASP A 145 22.43 -5.56 4.56
N GLU A 146 21.89 -6.67 4.05
CA GLU A 146 22.19 -7.19 2.71
C GLU A 146 20.93 -7.60 1.94
N ILE A 147 19.98 -6.69 1.76
CA ILE A 147 19.09 -6.75 0.60
C ILE A 147 19.60 -5.71 -0.39
N ASP A 148 20.38 -6.17 -1.33
CA ASP A 148 20.87 -5.44 -2.49
C ASP A 148 19.68 -4.90 -3.28
N HIS A 149 19.27 -3.67 -2.96
CA HIS A 149 18.32 -2.96 -3.79
C HIS A 149 19.05 -2.58 -5.08
N GLU A 150 18.79 -3.30 -6.16
CA GLU A 150 19.19 -2.89 -7.51
C GLU A 150 18.71 -1.45 -7.73
N ARG A 151 19.60 -0.49 -7.48
CA ARG A 151 19.35 0.92 -7.78
C ARG A 151 19.51 1.10 -9.28
N LEU A 152 18.41 1.27 -9.97
CA LEU A 152 18.44 1.76 -11.34
C LEU A 152 19.07 3.15 -11.36
N THR A 153 20.33 3.19 -11.78
CA THR A 153 21.09 4.43 -11.94
C THR A 153 21.16 4.76 -13.42
N THR A 154 20.68 5.94 -13.80
CA THR A 154 20.87 6.44 -15.18
C THR A 154 22.33 6.89 -15.32
N VAL A 155 23.10 6.19 -16.12
CA VAL A 155 24.47 6.54 -16.47
C VAL A 155 24.45 7.21 -17.86
N SER A 156 24.96 8.44 -17.96
CA SER A 156 25.20 9.09 -19.25
C SER A 156 26.48 8.50 -19.85
N LEU A 157 26.31 7.72 -20.91
CA LEU A 157 27.47 7.19 -21.64
C LEU A 157 27.94 8.22 -22.67
N PRO A 158 29.25 8.52 -22.74
CA PRO A 158 29.80 9.34 -23.82
C PRO A 158 29.62 8.61 -25.16
N LEU A 159 29.44 9.38 -26.24
CA LEU A 159 29.22 8.86 -27.62
C LEU A 159 30.26 7.84 -28.11
N ALA A 160 31.44 7.81 -27.49
CA ALA A 160 32.53 6.85 -27.79
C ALA A 160 32.54 5.67 -26.80
N SER A 161 31.51 5.42 -26.04
CA SER A 161 31.48 4.30 -25.09
C SER A 161 31.48 2.94 -25.83
N PRO A 162 32.32 1.98 -25.45
CA PRO A 162 32.35 0.64 -26.05
C PRO A 162 31.06 -0.17 -25.80
N TRP A 163 30.14 0.34 -24.99
CA TRP A 163 28.84 -0.26 -24.70
C TRP A 163 27.72 0.18 -25.64
N LEU A 164 27.96 1.17 -26.51
CA LEU A 164 27.03 1.60 -27.56
C LEU A 164 27.25 0.71 -28.80
N GLY A 165 26.45 -0.35 -28.91
CA GLY A 165 26.47 -1.18 -30.14
C GLY A 165 26.66 -2.69 -29.93
N LYS A 166 26.28 -3.20 -28.75
CA LYS A 166 26.13 -4.65 -28.56
C LYS A 166 24.68 -5.00 -28.23
#